data_d6382764029cce8d15bb2fd0545cb571
#
_entry.id   d6382764029cce8d15bb2fd0545cb571
#
_cell.length_a   1.000
_cell.length_b   1.000
_cell.length_c   1.000
_cell.angle_alpha   90.00
_cell.angle_beta   90.00
_cell.angle_gamma   90.00
#
_symmetry.space_group_name_H-M   'P 1'
#
loop_
_entity.id
_entity.type
_entity.pdbx_description
1 polymer ?
#
loop_
_entity_poly.entity_id
_entity_poly.type
_entity_poly.pdbx_seq_one_letter_code
_entity_poly.pdbx_strand_id
1 'polypeptide(L)'
;MNYWNGTAWVAVAPGSNNQFLTFCNGVPTWGPCPYSIGQSYQGGKIAYILQVGDIGYDANVQHGLIAAPSDQGTAQWGCYGTEISGADGTAIGTGAQNTIDIMNGCSTAGIAARVCGDLVLGGYSDWYLPSSDELNQLYINRVSIGGFSINNNWYWSSTEFSNDDAWSFSFLNGVAYYNYYSSKYYTSYVRAVRAF
;
A
#
# COMPACT_ATOMS: atom_id res chain seq x y z
N MET A 1 13.08 33.84 13.47
CA MET A 1 13.06 32.89 14.61
C MET A 1 14.22 31.90 14.40
N ASN A 2 14.86 31.48 15.50
CA ASN A 2 15.89 30.42 15.45
C ASN A 2 15.44 29.24 16.31
N TYR A 3 15.87 28.03 15.97
CA TYR A 3 15.70 26.84 16.77
C TYR A 3 17.02 26.08 16.95
N TRP A 4 17.14 25.32 18.02
CA TRP A 4 18.32 24.50 18.32
C TRP A 4 18.13 23.11 17.69
N ASN A 5 19.04 22.72 16.77
CA ASN A 5 18.95 21.42 16.06
C ASN A 5 19.71 20.28 16.76
N GLY A 6 20.20 20.51 17.98
CA GLY A 6 21.06 19.58 18.73
C GLY A 6 22.55 19.92 18.67
N THR A 7 22.96 20.72 17.69
CA THR A 7 24.37 21.11 17.49
C THR A 7 24.57 22.61 17.30
N ALA A 8 23.60 23.31 16.71
CA ALA A 8 23.68 24.74 16.40
C ALA A 8 22.32 25.41 16.41
N TRP A 9 22.33 26.74 16.55
CA TRP A 9 21.16 27.58 16.32
C TRP A 9 20.95 27.77 14.82
N VAL A 10 19.80 27.34 14.32
CA VAL A 10 19.42 27.42 12.91
C VAL A 10 18.30 28.44 12.73
N ALA A 11 18.47 29.34 11.76
CA ALA A 11 17.42 30.29 11.43
C ALA A 11 16.27 29.61 10.65
N VAL A 12 15.04 29.86 11.10
CA VAL A 12 13.83 29.47 10.38
C VAL A 12 13.55 30.54 9.34
N ALA A 13 13.60 30.18 8.06
CA ALA A 13 13.25 31.11 6.98
C ALA A 13 11.78 31.57 7.11
N PRO A 14 11.41 32.74 6.61
CA PRO A 14 10.01 33.17 6.57
C PRO A 14 9.15 32.17 5.77
N GLY A 15 7.96 31.85 6.27
CA GLY A 15 6.95 31.11 5.51
C GLY A 15 6.19 32.04 4.53
N SER A 16 5.37 31.45 3.69
CA SER A 16 4.44 32.15 2.82
C SER A 16 3.20 32.61 3.60
N ASN A 17 2.44 33.56 3.03
CA ASN A 17 1.20 34.01 3.64
C ASN A 17 0.23 32.85 3.89
N ASN A 18 -0.44 32.90 5.04
CA ASN A 18 -1.40 31.88 5.51
C ASN A 18 -0.79 30.51 5.88
N GLN A 19 0.52 30.34 5.92
CA GLN A 19 1.15 29.19 6.51
C GLN A 19 1.29 29.37 8.03
N PHE A 20 1.03 28.29 8.78
CA PHE A 20 1.31 28.22 10.21
C PHE A 20 2.60 27.45 10.44
N LEU A 21 3.32 27.78 11.48
CA LEU A 21 4.55 27.09 11.87
C LEU A 21 4.22 25.85 12.72
N THR A 22 4.68 24.69 12.27
CA THR A 22 4.55 23.41 12.98
C THR A 22 5.93 22.89 13.40
N PHE A 23 6.00 22.04 14.39
CA PHE A 23 7.23 21.33 14.75
C PHE A 23 7.12 19.87 14.33
N CYS A 24 7.85 19.50 13.28
CA CYS A 24 7.86 18.15 12.73
C CYS A 24 9.12 17.42 13.21
N ASN A 25 8.96 16.48 14.14
CA ASN A 25 10.09 15.80 14.79
C ASN A 25 11.13 16.78 15.39
N GLY A 26 10.63 17.86 16.00
CA GLY A 26 11.49 18.89 16.60
C GLY A 26 12.03 19.94 15.63
N VAL A 27 11.76 19.81 14.33
CA VAL A 27 12.18 20.77 13.30
C VAL A 27 11.02 21.70 12.96
N PRO A 28 11.19 23.05 13.07
CA PRO A 28 10.18 24.00 12.63
C PRO A 28 9.95 23.89 11.13
N THR A 29 8.70 23.65 10.74
CA THR A 29 8.27 23.47 9.36
C THR A 29 7.04 24.33 9.10
N TRP A 30 6.99 25.03 7.97
CA TRP A 30 5.82 25.78 7.57
C TRP A 30 4.77 24.88 6.94
N GLY A 31 3.55 24.89 7.46
CA GLY A 31 2.46 24.02 7.08
C GLY A 31 2.37 22.73 7.91
N PRO A 32 1.57 21.75 7.49
CA PRO A 32 1.46 20.45 8.16
C PRO A 32 2.77 19.67 8.07
N CYS A 33 2.99 18.80 9.03
CA CYS A 33 4.13 17.88 8.97
C CYS A 33 3.97 16.92 7.78
N PRO A 34 5.04 16.69 7.00
CA PRO A 34 4.99 15.71 5.94
C PRO A 34 4.77 14.31 6.52
N TYR A 35 4.04 13.49 5.79
CA TYR A 35 3.83 12.10 6.13
C TYR A 35 5.14 11.30 6.00
N SER A 36 5.27 10.25 6.78
CA SER A 36 6.44 9.36 6.74
C SER A 36 6.03 7.89 6.75
N ILE A 37 6.83 7.06 6.08
CA ILE A 37 6.62 5.62 6.02
C ILE A 37 6.61 5.02 7.44
N GLY A 38 5.64 4.14 7.72
CA GLY A 38 5.43 3.51 9.01
C GLY A 38 4.61 4.34 10.01
N GLN A 39 4.35 5.62 9.72
CA GLN A 39 3.47 6.46 10.55
C GLN A 39 2.05 5.87 10.59
N SER A 40 1.44 5.85 11.79
CA SER A 40 0.02 5.48 11.92
C SER A 40 -0.85 6.61 11.36
N TYR A 41 -1.74 6.27 10.44
CA TYR A 41 -2.65 7.22 9.80
C TYR A 41 -3.90 6.51 9.30
N GLN A 42 -5.08 7.10 9.50
CA GLN A 42 -6.35 6.68 8.94
C GLN A 42 -6.60 5.15 9.01
N GLY A 43 -6.42 4.54 10.18
CA GLY A 43 -6.70 3.13 10.41
C GLY A 43 -5.60 2.14 10.03
N GLY A 44 -4.47 2.61 9.49
CA GLY A 44 -3.34 1.77 9.11
C GLY A 44 -1.99 2.41 9.31
N LYS A 45 -1.02 2.01 8.49
CA LYS A 45 0.35 2.52 8.45
C LYS A 45 0.65 3.06 7.06
N ILE A 46 1.23 4.27 6.97
CA ILE A 46 1.70 4.80 5.70
C ILE A 46 2.75 3.86 5.13
N ALA A 47 2.45 3.32 3.97
CA ALA A 47 3.25 2.30 3.30
C ALA A 47 4.08 2.86 2.15
N TYR A 48 3.58 3.89 1.50
CA TYR A 48 4.22 4.54 0.37
C TYR A 48 3.75 5.99 0.24
N ILE A 49 4.62 6.87 -0.22
CA ILE A 49 4.30 8.25 -0.60
C ILE A 49 4.48 8.36 -2.11
N LEU A 50 3.44 8.81 -2.81
CA LEU A 50 3.46 8.91 -4.27
C LEU A 50 4.61 9.78 -4.78
N GLN A 51 5.22 9.34 -5.86
CA GLN A 51 6.32 10.01 -6.53
C GLN A 51 5.87 10.57 -7.88
N VAL A 52 6.69 11.44 -8.47
CA VAL A 52 6.45 11.93 -9.83
C VAL A 52 6.33 10.76 -10.80
N GLY A 53 5.20 10.69 -11.50
CA GLY A 53 4.87 9.62 -12.43
C GLY A 53 3.85 8.60 -11.90
N ASP A 54 3.62 8.54 -10.59
CA ASP A 54 2.57 7.69 -10.03
C ASP A 54 1.18 8.27 -10.30
N ILE A 55 0.20 7.39 -10.48
CA ILE A 55 -1.21 7.80 -10.65
C ILE A 55 -1.67 8.50 -9.36
N GLY A 56 -2.19 9.70 -9.50
CA GLY A 56 -2.68 10.52 -8.38
C GLY A 56 -1.61 11.37 -7.68
N TYR A 57 -0.36 11.40 -8.19
CA TYR A 57 0.67 12.30 -7.66
C TYR A 57 0.26 13.78 -7.81
N ASP A 58 0.44 14.55 -6.74
CA ASP A 58 0.32 16.01 -6.72
C ASP A 58 1.59 16.61 -6.11
N ALA A 59 2.19 17.58 -6.79
CA ALA A 59 3.41 18.25 -6.33
C ALA A 59 3.20 19.12 -5.06
N ASN A 60 1.96 19.52 -4.78
CA ASN A 60 1.60 20.41 -3.68
C ASN A 60 0.98 19.69 -2.47
N VAL A 61 0.43 18.48 -2.69
CA VAL A 61 -0.25 17.69 -1.67
C VAL A 61 0.34 16.29 -1.64
N GLN A 62 0.76 15.86 -0.46
CA GLN A 62 1.32 14.54 -0.28
C GLN A 62 0.20 13.50 -0.22
N HIS A 63 0.18 12.60 -1.19
CA HIS A 63 -0.69 11.44 -1.27
C HIS A 63 0.12 10.15 -1.17
N GLY A 64 -0.54 9.04 -0.89
CA GLY A 64 0.15 7.77 -0.75
C GLY A 64 -0.74 6.58 -0.49
N LEU A 65 -0.10 5.49 -0.09
CA LEU A 65 -0.75 4.25 0.29
C LEU A 65 -0.65 4.03 1.79
N ILE A 66 -1.75 3.57 2.38
CA ILE A 66 -1.85 3.08 3.75
C ILE A 66 -2.01 1.57 3.69
N ALA A 67 -1.18 0.81 4.38
CA ALA A 67 -1.37 -0.62 4.59
C ALA A 67 -2.17 -0.88 5.88
N ALA A 68 -3.04 -1.86 5.86
CA ALA A 68 -3.67 -2.37 7.08
C ALA A 68 -2.60 -2.78 8.10
N PRO A 69 -2.82 -2.63 9.42
CA PRO A 69 -1.79 -2.85 10.43
C PRO A 69 -1.37 -4.33 10.58
N SER A 70 -2.19 -5.26 10.09
CA SER A 70 -1.94 -6.70 10.10
C SER A 70 -2.50 -7.36 8.85
N ASP A 71 -2.09 -8.60 8.58
CA ASP A 71 -2.64 -9.42 7.50
C ASP A 71 -4.13 -9.71 7.72
N GLN A 72 -4.91 -9.76 6.63
CA GLN A 72 -6.32 -10.13 6.63
C GLN A 72 -6.52 -11.64 6.53
N GLY A 73 -5.49 -12.43 6.87
CA GLY A 73 -5.48 -13.89 6.76
C GLY A 73 -4.92 -14.37 5.42
N THR A 74 -5.39 -15.54 4.99
CA THR A 74 -4.99 -16.17 3.73
C THR A 74 -6.22 -16.48 2.88
N ALA A 75 -6.08 -16.36 1.56
CA ALA A 75 -7.15 -16.64 0.59
C ALA A 75 -6.60 -17.18 -0.71
N GLN A 76 -7.46 -17.80 -1.52
CA GLN A 76 -7.18 -18.01 -2.95
C GLN A 76 -7.33 -16.67 -3.67
N TRP A 77 -6.61 -16.51 -4.80
CA TRP A 77 -6.86 -15.37 -5.67
C TRP A 77 -8.27 -15.44 -6.26
N GLY A 78 -8.68 -16.63 -6.67
CA GLY A 78 -10.02 -16.98 -7.12
C GLY A 78 -10.12 -17.18 -8.63
N CYS A 79 -11.21 -17.79 -9.07
CA CYS A 79 -11.60 -18.00 -10.46
C CYS A 79 -10.46 -18.56 -11.35
N TYR A 80 -9.78 -19.60 -10.86
CA TYR A 80 -8.80 -20.36 -11.64
C TYR A 80 -9.41 -20.83 -12.97
N GLY A 81 -8.67 -20.70 -14.06
CA GLY A 81 -9.13 -21.05 -15.42
C GLY A 81 -9.95 -19.96 -16.10
N THR A 82 -10.16 -18.80 -15.45
CA THR A 82 -10.94 -17.69 -15.99
C THR A 82 -10.09 -16.42 -16.02
N GLU A 83 -10.00 -15.76 -17.15
CA GLU A 83 -9.40 -14.43 -17.29
C GLU A 83 -10.35 -13.35 -16.76
N ILE A 84 -9.84 -12.45 -15.95
CA ILE A 84 -10.61 -11.33 -15.39
C ILE A 84 -10.25 -10.05 -16.16
N SER A 85 -11.11 -9.65 -17.06
CA SER A 85 -10.89 -8.44 -17.87
C SER A 85 -10.67 -7.21 -16.99
N GLY A 86 -9.55 -6.50 -17.21
CA GLY A 86 -9.19 -5.26 -16.52
C GLY A 86 -8.37 -5.44 -15.24
N ALA A 87 -8.18 -6.68 -14.76
CA ALA A 87 -7.41 -6.95 -13.55
C ALA A 87 -5.90 -7.13 -13.81
N ASP A 88 -5.36 -6.59 -14.90
CA ASP A 88 -3.98 -6.71 -15.36
C ASP A 88 -3.09 -5.51 -15.02
N GLY A 89 -3.64 -4.47 -14.40
CA GLY A 89 -2.91 -3.28 -14.01
C GLY A 89 -1.80 -3.57 -13.00
N THR A 90 -0.53 -3.22 -13.34
CA THR A 90 0.63 -3.45 -12.47
C THR A 90 0.99 -2.21 -11.65
N ALA A 91 0.79 -1.01 -12.20
CA ALA A 91 1.31 0.26 -11.69
C ALA A 91 0.73 0.66 -10.33
N ILE A 92 1.45 1.53 -9.62
CA ILE A 92 0.94 2.24 -8.45
C ILE A 92 -0.35 2.98 -8.82
N GLY A 93 -1.40 2.79 -8.01
CA GLY A 93 -2.73 3.38 -8.23
C GLY A 93 -3.70 2.50 -9.02
N THR A 94 -3.29 1.32 -9.52
CA THR A 94 -4.19 0.43 -10.27
C THR A 94 -4.86 -0.64 -9.41
N GLY A 95 -4.38 -0.90 -8.19
CA GLY A 95 -4.88 -1.98 -7.34
C GLY A 95 -6.36 -1.86 -6.99
N ALA A 96 -6.85 -0.64 -6.78
CA ALA A 96 -8.27 -0.40 -6.48
C ALA A 96 -9.18 -0.83 -7.65
N GLN A 97 -8.83 -0.44 -8.89
CA GLN A 97 -9.60 -0.83 -10.06
C GLN A 97 -9.51 -2.34 -10.32
N ASN A 98 -8.30 -2.93 -10.26
CA ASN A 98 -8.12 -4.38 -10.38
C ASN A 98 -9.03 -5.13 -9.38
N THR A 99 -9.09 -4.66 -8.12
CA THR A 99 -9.93 -5.28 -7.07
C THR A 99 -11.40 -5.24 -7.47
N ILE A 100 -11.89 -4.13 -8.00
CA ILE A 100 -13.27 -3.97 -8.49
C ILE A 100 -13.52 -4.95 -9.65
N ASP A 101 -12.61 -5.04 -10.60
CA ASP A 101 -12.74 -5.91 -11.77
C ASP A 101 -12.74 -7.39 -11.39
N ILE A 102 -11.89 -7.79 -10.42
CA ILE A 102 -11.91 -9.15 -9.86
C ILE A 102 -13.25 -9.43 -9.17
N MET A 103 -13.74 -8.52 -8.33
CA MET A 103 -15.00 -8.73 -7.61
C MET A 103 -16.22 -8.82 -8.54
N ASN A 104 -16.18 -8.14 -9.69
CA ASN A 104 -17.20 -8.19 -10.72
C ASN A 104 -17.09 -9.45 -11.60
N GLY A 105 -15.88 -9.84 -11.96
CA GLY A 105 -15.61 -10.98 -12.84
C GLY A 105 -15.59 -12.34 -12.15
N CYS A 106 -15.42 -12.35 -10.80
CA CYS A 106 -15.31 -13.56 -9.99
C CYS A 106 -16.31 -13.53 -8.83
N SER A 107 -17.36 -14.35 -8.90
CA SER A 107 -18.42 -14.42 -7.88
C SER A 107 -18.05 -15.27 -6.65
N THR A 108 -16.90 -15.93 -6.65
CA THR A 108 -16.43 -16.80 -5.55
C THR A 108 -16.26 -15.98 -4.26
N ALA A 109 -16.88 -16.44 -3.17
CA ALA A 109 -16.76 -15.80 -1.87
C ALA A 109 -15.39 -16.04 -1.24
N GLY A 110 -14.91 -15.07 -0.43
CA GLY A 110 -13.69 -15.22 0.38
C GLY A 110 -12.39 -15.21 -0.42
N ILE A 111 -12.39 -14.83 -1.69
CA ILE A 111 -11.18 -14.62 -2.50
C ILE A 111 -10.43 -13.37 -2.03
N ALA A 112 -9.15 -13.27 -2.35
CA ALA A 112 -8.25 -12.21 -1.88
C ALA A 112 -8.82 -10.80 -2.14
N ALA A 113 -9.37 -10.54 -3.33
CA ALA A 113 -9.98 -9.24 -3.66
C ALA A 113 -11.18 -8.91 -2.76
N ARG A 114 -12.06 -9.90 -2.45
CA ARG A 114 -13.20 -9.68 -1.55
C ARG A 114 -12.77 -9.50 -0.10
N VAL A 115 -11.77 -10.24 0.35
CA VAL A 115 -11.21 -10.06 1.71
C VAL A 115 -10.74 -8.62 1.93
N CYS A 116 -10.20 -7.98 0.89
CA CYS A 116 -9.81 -6.56 0.95
C CYS A 116 -10.99 -5.61 0.67
N GLY A 117 -11.73 -5.82 -0.43
CA GLY A 117 -12.77 -4.90 -0.88
C GLY A 117 -13.99 -4.82 0.05
N ASP A 118 -14.29 -5.89 0.79
CA ASP A 118 -15.35 -5.91 1.80
C ASP A 118 -14.87 -5.49 3.20
N LEU A 119 -13.57 -5.15 3.36
CA LEU A 119 -12.97 -4.81 4.64
C LEU A 119 -13.47 -3.45 5.15
N VAL A 120 -13.95 -3.42 6.39
CA VAL A 120 -14.17 -2.18 7.14
C VAL A 120 -13.19 -2.14 8.30
N LEU A 121 -12.23 -1.21 8.25
CA LEU A 121 -11.16 -1.09 9.23
C LEU A 121 -10.83 0.37 9.52
N GLY A 122 -10.73 0.73 10.80
CA GLY A 122 -10.40 2.09 11.21
C GLY A 122 -11.43 3.16 10.84
N GLY A 123 -12.69 2.75 10.55
CA GLY A 123 -13.76 3.63 10.08
C GLY A 123 -13.77 3.85 8.55
N TYR A 124 -12.93 3.13 7.82
CA TYR A 124 -12.80 3.21 6.36
C TYR A 124 -13.24 1.90 5.70
N SER A 125 -13.87 1.99 4.52
CA SER A 125 -14.38 0.88 3.72
C SER A 125 -13.88 0.89 2.27
N ASP A 126 -12.81 1.63 2.00
CA ASP A 126 -12.18 1.81 0.69
C ASP A 126 -10.85 1.04 0.58
N TRP A 127 -10.76 -0.07 1.32
CA TRP A 127 -9.63 -0.99 1.26
C TRP A 127 -9.68 -1.84 -0.01
N TYR A 128 -8.50 -2.18 -0.55
CA TYR A 128 -8.39 -2.99 -1.76
C TYR A 128 -7.11 -3.87 -1.74
N LEU A 129 -7.06 -4.85 -2.62
CA LEU A 129 -5.90 -5.70 -2.82
C LEU A 129 -4.86 -4.95 -3.64
N PRO A 130 -3.62 -4.77 -3.16
CA PRO A 130 -2.61 -3.96 -3.86
C PRO A 130 -2.25 -4.54 -5.24
N SER A 131 -1.95 -3.68 -6.22
CA SER A 131 -1.32 -4.08 -7.49
C SER A 131 0.07 -4.68 -7.23
N SER A 132 0.70 -5.25 -8.27
CA SER A 132 2.05 -5.82 -8.12
C SER A 132 3.07 -4.77 -7.69
N ASP A 133 3.04 -3.56 -8.25
CA ASP A 133 3.98 -2.49 -7.88
C ASP A 133 3.67 -1.91 -6.50
N GLU A 134 2.39 -1.80 -6.12
CA GLU A 134 1.98 -1.42 -4.76
C GLU A 134 2.43 -2.45 -3.73
N LEU A 135 2.26 -3.74 -4.01
CA LEU A 135 2.73 -4.82 -3.13
C LEU A 135 4.26 -4.83 -3.00
N ASN A 136 4.98 -4.50 -4.07
CA ASN A 136 6.43 -4.30 -4.04
C ASN A 136 6.84 -3.16 -3.09
N GLN A 137 6.09 -2.04 -3.08
CA GLN A 137 6.35 -0.96 -2.11
C GLN A 137 6.10 -1.40 -0.67
N LEU A 138 5.08 -2.22 -0.43
CA LEU A 138 4.86 -2.83 0.88
C LEU A 138 6.05 -3.71 1.29
N TYR A 139 6.59 -4.51 0.38
CA TYR A 139 7.76 -5.35 0.63
C TYR A 139 9.01 -4.51 0.96
N ILE A 140 9.30 -3.47 0.16
CA ILE A 140 10.43 -2.57 0.39
C ILE A 140 10.34 -1.94 1.78
N ASN A 141 9.16 -1.48 2.18
CA ASN A 141 8.92 -0.75 3.41
C ASN A 141 8.43 -1.64 4.58
N ARG A 142 8.46 -2.96 4.43
CA ARG A 142 7.85 -3.94 5.36
C ARG A 142 8.30 -3.81 6.81
N VAL A 143 9.56 -3.41 7.04
CA VAL A 143 10.11 -3.25 8.40
C VAL A 143 9.45 -2.06 9.09
N SER A 144 9.25 -0.94 8.40
CA SER A 144 8.61 0.27 8.93
C SER A 144 7.10 0.09 9.09
N ILE A 145 6.45 -0.61 8.17
CA ILE A 145 5.01 -0.90 8.21
C ILE A 145 4.72 -1.91 9.32
N GLY A 146 5.46 -3.02 9.37
CA GLY A 146 5.30 -4.11 10.31
C GLY A 146 4.07 -4.99 10.05
N GLY A 147 3.87 -5.99 10.92
CA GLY A 147 2.68 -6.85 10.92
C GLY A 147 2.60 -7.86 9.78
N PHE A 148 3.66 -8.03 8.99
CA PHE A 148 3.72 -9.06 7.95
C PHE A 148 4.17 -10.40 8.50
N SER A 149 3.62 -11.49 7.95
CA SER A 149 4.12 -12.83 8.18
C SER A 149 5.43 -13.02 7.40
N ILE A 150 6.51 -13.36 8.12
CA ILE A 150 7.89 -13.42 7.59
C ILE A 150 8.37 -14.86 7.34
N ASN A 151 7.55 -15.86 7.61
CA ASN A 151 7.92 -17.27 7.54
C ASN A 151 7.53 -17.89 6.20
N ASN A 152 8.33 -17.66 5.14
CA ASN A 152 8.17 -18.26 3.80
C ASN A 152 6.77 -18.03 3.19
N ASN A 153 6.24 -16.83 3.35
CA ASN A 153 4.86 -16.52 3.00
C ASN A 153 4.78 -15.66 1.75
N TRP A 154 3.94 -16.11 0.84
CA TRP A 154 3.56 -15.39 -0.36
C TRP A 154 2.35 -14.50 -0.07
N TYR A 155 2.35 -13.32 -0.68
CA TYR A 155 1.26 -12.36 -0.65
C TYR A 155 0.70 -12.17 -2.04
N TRP A 156 -0.62 -12.19 -2.17
CA TRP A 156 -1.29 -11.89 -3.42
C TRP A 156 -1.23 -10.40 -3.76
N SER A 157 -0.98 -10.11 -5.04
CA SER A 157 -1.39 -8.84 -5.63
C SER A 157 -2.74 -8.98 -6.35
N SER A 158 -3.36 -7.86 -6.68
CA SER A 158 -4.55 -7.83 -7.53
C SER A 158 -4.25 -7.98 -9.02
N THR A 159 -2.98 -8.00 -9.40
CA THR A 159 -2.58 -8.09 -10.81
C THR A 159 -2.67 -9.51 -11.31
N GLU A 160 -3.56 -9.74 -12.26
CA GLU A 160 -3.65 -11.00 -12.99
C GLU A 160 -2.44 -11.18 -13.92
N PHE A 161 -1.95 -12.39 -14.07
CA PHE A 161 -0.92 -12.73 -15.07
C PHE A 161 -1.51 -13.51 -16.24
N SER A 162 -2.44 -14.41 -15.95
CA SER A 162 -3.14 -15.23 -16.95
C SER A 162 -4.47 -15.74 -16.38
N ASN A 163 -5.22 -16.50 -17.17
CA ASN A 163 -6.42 -17.19 -16.68
C ASN A 163 -6.14 -18.11 -15.46
N ASP A 164 -4.91 -18.65 -15.36
CA ASP A 164 -4.53 -19.61 -14.32
C ASP A 164 -3.71 -19.01 -13.18
N ASP A 165 -2.99 -17.92 -13.44
CA ASP A 165 -1.97 -17.36 -12.53
C ASP A 165 -2.20 -15.88 -12.23
N ALA A 166 -1.73 -15.43 -11.05
CA ALA A 166 -1.68 -14.04 -10.66
C ALA A 166 -0.33 -13.70 -9.99
N TRP A 167 0.05 -12.43 -10.02
CA TRP A 167 1.30 -11.97 -9.41
C TRP A 167 1.24 -12.07 -7.89
N SER A 168 2.30 -12.61 -7.33
CA SER A 168 2.50 -12.75 -5.89
C SER A 168 3.94 -12.41 -5.48
N PHE A 169 4.13 -12.04 -4.21
CA PHE A 169 5.44 -11.68 -3.65
C PHE A 169 5.77 -12.54 -2.44
N SER A 170 7.00 -13.03 -2.37
CA SER A 170 7.52 -13.63 -1.15
C SER A 170 8.08 -12.55 -0.22
N PHE A 171 7.59 -12.47 1.00
CA PHE A 171 8.11 -11.57 2.04
C PHE A 171 9.16 -12.24 2.92
N LEU A 172 9.83 -13.27 2.40
CA LEU A 172 10.92 -13.96 3.09
C LEU A 172 12.10 -13.00 3.35
N ASN A 173 12.62 -12.98 4.58
CA ASN A 173 13.75 -12.14 4.94
C ASN A 173 15.01 -12.49 4.14
N GLY A 174 15.53 -11.50 3.42
CA GLY A 174 16.87 -11.55 2.77
C GLY A 174 16.90 -12.19 1.39
N VAL A 175 15.79 -12.67 0.85
CA VAL A 175 15.74 -13.22 -0.51
C VAL A 175 14.63 -12.48 -1.27
N ALA A 176 15.05 -11.59 -2.15
CA ALA A 176 14.14 -10.92 -3.07
C ALA A 176 13.73 -11.89 -4.18
N TYR A 177 12.79 -12.76 -3.94
CA TYR A 177 12.01 -13.36 -5.02
C TYR A 177 10.96 -12.33 -5.45
N TYR A 178 11.39 -11.43 -6.31
CA TYR A 178 10.54 -10.45 -6.95
C TYR A 178 9.57 -11.16 -7.90
N ASN A 179 8.32 -10.74 -7.91
CA ASN A 179 7.39 -11.01 -8.98
C ASN A 179 7.40 -12.46 -9.47
N TYR A 180 6.79 -13.34 -8.70
CA TYR A 180 6.49 -14.68 -9.16
C TYR A 180 4.98 -14.78 -9.39
N TYR A 181 4.57 -15.29 -10.52
CA TYR A 181 3.18 -15.64 -10.75
C TYR A 181 2.91 -17.00 -10.10
N SER A 182 1.83 -17.06 -9.35
CA SER A 182 1.38 -18.28 -8.67
C SER A 182 -0.01 -18.63 -9.12
N SER A 183 -0.29 -19.93 -9.18
CA SER A 183 -1.63 -20.39 -9.55
C SER A 183 -2.69 -19.81 -8.61
N LYS A 184 -3.74 -19.22 -9.20
CA LYS A 184 -4.89 -18.63 -8.52
C LYS A 184 -5.60 -19.60 -7.56
N TYR A 185 -5.38 -20.89 -7.73
CA TYR A 185 -5.89 -21.96 -6.88
C TYR A 185 -5.18 -22.01 -5.53
N TYR A 186 -3.92 -21.57 -5.44
CA TYR A 186 -3.18 -21.60 -4.17
C TYR A 186 -3.67 -20.55 -3.20
N THR A 187 -3.45 -20.82 -1.92
CA THR A 187 -3.76 -19.90 -0.84
C THR A 187 -2.51 -19.12 -0.44
N SER A 188 -2.59 -17.81 -0.48
CA SER A 188 -1.51 -16.90 -0.06
C SER A 188 -2.03 -15.85 0.91
N TYR A 189 -1.13 -15.16 1.61
CA TYR A 189 -1.48 -14.07 2.52
C TYR A 189 -2.09 -12.89 1.76
N VAL A 190 -2.93 -12.16 2.47
CA VAL A 190 -3.61 -10.98 1.97
C VAL A 190 -3.30 -9.81 2.88
N ARG A 191 -2.83 -8.70 2.32
CA ARG A 191 -2.66 -7.43 3.01
C ARG A 191 -3.41 -6.34 2.26
N ALA A 192 -4.45 -5.80 2.88
CA ALA A 192 -5.22 -4.71 2.30
C ALA A 192 -4.46 -3.38 2.35
N VAL A 193 -4.67 -2.56 1.34
CA VAL A 193 -4.20 -1.17 1.26
C VAL A 193 -5.35 -0.25 0.92
N ARG A 194 -5.16 1.05 1.16
CA ARG A 194 -6.03 2.14 0.69
C ARG A 194 -5.20 3.37 0.32
N ALA A 195 -5.73 4.21 -0.55
CA ALA A 195 -5.13 5.50 -0.88
C ALA A 195 -5.52 6.60 0.14
N PHE A 196 -4.70 7.66 0.25
CA PHE A 196 -5.00 8.89 1.00
C PHE A 196 -4.54 10.13 0.26
#